data_403f473623631bd603c6fd6151a5c0c8
#
_entry.id   403f473623631bd603c6fd6151a5c0c8
#
_cell.length_a   1.000
_cell.length_b   1.000
_cell.length_c   1.000
_cell.angle_alpha   90.00
_cell.angle_beta   90.00
_cell.angle_gamma   90.00
#
_symmetry.space_group_name_H-M   'P 1'
#
loop_
_entity.id
_entity.type
_entity.pdbx_description
1 polymer ?
#
loop_
_entity_poly.entity_id
_entity_poly.type
_entity_poly.pdbx_seq_one_letter_code
_entity_poly.pdbx_strand_id
1 'polypeptide(L)'
;MPNPQPSARVPRFSPLLREVGSCCLLTAALLLLFSCSKPEDFQKSLQGKLINAKSGDVIDLPEGKFHLDRTLSLTVNGVTIRGKGMDKTILSFAGQKTGAQGMLIKANDFVIEDVAIEDTAGDALTIQDASNITVRRVRVEWTRGPNSANGPYGIYPVSCKNLLVEDSVARGAADAGIYVGQSENVVLRRNHVEFNVDGFEIENTENVDAYENVSTHNTGGMGVFNLPNLPRQGGRHIRVYNNQLVDNNTPNFAPKSLGPIYYLPTGTGMYIMAIRDVEVFNNKIQNNNTVNIYIINYHTGVDEESLRDTAASPITQQVFAPDDKRYDPFVRDVYLHDNDISGGGQSPDNRVDGVKMLAAALGGKLPDILYDGVVDPGWGHKRPNPGQLCLSKNAAASFLNFDAAGGMHHPVRDVKRYECSLPALSAVAIPQAAAGGK
;
A
#
# COMPACT_ATOMS: atom_id res chain seq x y z
N MET A 1 9.99 38.13 -55.84
CA MET A 1 9.44 38.37 -57.19
C MET A 1 9.02 37.02 -57.74
N PRO A 2 7.89 36.88 -58.44
CA PRO A 2 6.56 37.43 -58.13
C PRO A 2 5.47 36.34 -58.03
N ASN A 3 4.39 36.73 -57.48
CA ASN A 3 2.99 36.30 -57.60
C ASN A 3 2.56 35.98 -59.06
N PRO A 4 1.35 35.45 -59.40
CA PRO A 4 0.06 35.67 -58.73
C PRO A 4 -0.94 34.47 -58.75
N GLN A 5 -2.07 34.72 -58.08
CA GLN A 5 -3.36 34.01 -58.16
C GLN A 5 -3.99 33.92 -59.56
N PRO A 6 -5.09 33.10 -59.76
CA PRO A 6 -6.37 33.75 -59.81
C PRO A 6 -7.58 33.02 -59.18
N SER A 7 -8.53 33.86 -58.85
CA SER A 7 -9.92 33.72 -58.49
C SER A 7 -10.86 33.03 -59.47
N ALA A 8 -11.95 32.40 -58.99
CA ALA A 8 -13.26 32.30 -59.66
C ALA A 8 -14.34 31.91 -58.64
N ARG A 9 -15.23 32.72 -58.29
CA ARG A 9 -16.63 33.03 -58.70
C ARG A 9 -17.69 32.09 -58.15
N VAL A 10 -18.53 32.72 -57.32
CA VAL A 10 -19.86 32.31 -56.85
C VAL A 10 -20.90 32.43 -57.98
N PRO A 11 -21.98 31.66 -57.95
CA PRO A 11 -23.27 32.21 -58.34
C PRO A 11 -24.33 32.15 -57.23
N ARG A 12 -24.99 33.25 -57.05
CA ARG A 12 -26.31 33.40 -56.38
C ARG A 12 -27.42 32.89 -57.30
N PHE A 13 -28.44 32.28 -56.69
CA PHE A 13 -29.83 32.39 -57.16
C PHE A 13 -30.80 32.28 -56.00
N SER A 14 -31.76 33.20 -55.98
CA SER A 14 -32.88 33.40 -55.04
C SER A 14 -34.19 32.81 -55.56
N PRO A 15 -35.37 33.08 -54.96
CA PRO A 15 -36.20 32.08 -54.30
C PRO A 15 -37.53 31.86 -55.08
N LEU A 16 -38.25 30.80 -54.72
CA LEU A 16 -39.66 30.72 -55.04
C LEU A 16 -40.43 29.97 -53.94
N LEU A 17 -41.40 30.70 -53.43
CA LEU A 17 -42.52 30.23 -52.58
C LEU A 17 -43.37 29.17 -53.30
N ARG A 18 -43.87 28.17 -52.57
CA ARG A 18 -45.28 27.81 -52.62
C ARG A 18 -45.72 26.94 -51.43
N GLU A 19 -46.87 27.30 -50.94
CA GLU A 19 -47.56 26.82 -49.76
C GLU A 19 -48.15 25.40 -49.90
N VAL A 20 -48.62 24.95 -48.71
CA VAL A 20 -49.76 24.04 -48.40
C VAL A 20 -49.45 22.59 -48.07
N GLY A 21 -49.81 22.20 -46.84
CA GLY A 21 -50.05 20.81 -46.48
C GLY A 21 -49.92 20.53 -44.98
N SER A 22 -50.95 20.93 -44.22
CA SER A 22 -51.13 20.53 -42.81
C SER A 22 -51.21 19.03 -42.67
N CYS A 23 -50.40 18.40 -41.86
CA CYS A 23 -50.72 17.11 -41.26
C CYS A 23 -50.01 16.98 -39.89
N CYS A 24 -50.84 16.98 -38.85
CA CYS A 24 -50.42 16.72 -37.47
C CYS A 24 -49.78 15.33 -37.32
N LEU A 25 -48.56 15.30 -36.91
CA LEU A 25 -47.94 14.12 -36.29
C LEU A 25 -47.34 14.54 -34.95
N LEU A 26 -48.06 14.20 -33.88
CA LEU A 26 -47.56 14.22 -32.53
C LEU A 26 -46.39 13.21 -32.41
N THR A 27 -45.16 13.68 -32.50
CA THR A 27 -43.99 12.95 -32.01
C THR A 27 -43.80 13.33 -30.56
N ALA A 28 -44.21 12.42 -29.67
CA ALA A 28 -43.85 12.47 -28.25
C ALA A 28 -42.33 12.38 -28.14
N ALA A 29 -41.68 13.51 -27.99
CA ALA A 29 -40.29 13.58 -27.56
C ALA A 29 -40.23 13.12 -26.10
N LEU A 30 -39.84 11.87 -25.88
CA LEU A 30 -39.48 11.33 -24.58
C LEU A 30 -38.18 11.99 -24.18
N LEU A 31 -38.24 13.15 -23.54
CA LEU A 31 -37.15 13.79 -22.85
C LEU A 31 -36.74 12.87 -21.70
N LEU A 32 -35.77 12.02 -21.94
CA LEU A 32 -34.97 11.40 -20.88
C LEU A 32 -34.32 12.54 -20.07
N LEU A 33 -34.99 12.93 -19.01
CA LEU A 33 -34.43 13.76 -17.96
C LEU A 33 -33.29 12.96 -17.29
N PHE A 34 -32.09 13.02 -17.86
CA PHE A 34 -30.89 12.76 -17.08
C PHE A 34 -30.87 13.86 -16.03
N SER A 35 -31.36 13.54 -14.83
CA SER A 35 -31.21 14.37 -13.67
C SER A 35 -29.71 14.42 -13.36
N CYS A 36 -29.02 15.41 -13.91
CA CYS A 36 -27.68 15.78 -13.51
C CYS A 36 -27.81 16.38 -12.11
N SER A 37 -27.78 15.55 -11.07
CA SER A 37 -27.66 16.04 -9.71
C SER A 37 -26.36 16.83 -9.62
N LYS A 38 -26.43 18.05 -9.11
CA LYS A 38 -25.24 18.89 -8.89
C LYS A 38 -24.30 18.12 -7.95
N PRO A 39 -22.95 18.23 -8.13
CA PRO A 39 -21.98 17.52 -7.30
C PRO A 39 -22.18 17.72 -5.80
N GLU A 40 -22.62 18.93 -5.41
CA GLU A 40 -22.93 19.29 -4.01
C GLU A 40 -24.12 18.48 -3.46
N ASP A 41 -25.11 18.21 -4.29
CA ASP A 41 -26.30 17.46 -3.90
C ASP A 41 -25.96 15.98 -3.64
N PHE A 42 -25.07 15.36 -4.44
CA PHE A 42 -24.64 13.97 -4.26
C PHE A 42 -23.87 13.80 -2.94
N GLN A 43 -22.86 14.64 -2.69
CA GLN A 43 -22.05 14.57 -1.48
C GLN A 43 -22.89 14.76 -0.21
N LYS A 44 -23.75 15.77 -0.19
CA LYS A 44 -24.66 16.03 0.92
C LYS A 44 -25.62 14.86 1.15
N SER A 45 -26.19 14.32 0.07
CA SER A 45 -27.06 13.15 0.12
C SER A 45 -26.33 11.92 0.67
N LEU A 46 -25.11 11.63 0.17
CA LEU A 46 -24.33 10.49 0.62
C LEU A 46 -23.93 10.64 2.10
N GLN A 47 -23.39 11.80 2.50
CA GLN A 47 -23.05 12.03 3.91
C GLN A 47 -24.28 11.94 4.81
N GLY A 48 -25.44 12.41 4.36
CA GLY A 48 -26.69 12.24 5.08
C GLY A 48 -27.11 10.77 5.26
N LYS A 49 -26.94 9.94 4.22
CA LYS A 49 -27.15 8.49 4.32
C LYS A 49 -26.20 7.83 5.31
N LEU A 50 -24.91 8.21 5.29
CA LEU A 50 -23.89 7.67 6.22
C LEU A 50 -24.20 8.03 7.69
N ILE A 51 -24.65 9.26 7.96
CA ILE A 51 -25.02 9.71 9.30
C ILE A 51 -26.28 9.03 9.84
N ASN A 52 -27.27 8.84 8.97
CA ASN A 52 -28.59 8.29 9.35
C ASN A 52 -28.72 6.78 9.14
N ALA A 53 -27.64 6.12 8.73
CA ALA A 53 -27.61 4.68 8.54
C ALA A 53 -27.98 3.91 9.79
N LYS A 54 -28.46 2.71 9.63
CA LYS A 54 -28.74 1.74 10.71
C LYS A 54 -27.93 0.48 10.45
N SER A 55 -27.66 -0.27 11.50
CA SER A 55 -27.02 -1.57 11.35
C SER A 55 -27.84 -2.48 10.40
N GLY A 56 -27.15 -3.08 9.45
CA GLY A 56 -27.73 -3.88 8.38
C GLY A 56 -28.00 -3.10 7.07
N ASP A 57 -27.87 -1.78 7.09
CA ASP A 57 -28.12 -0.98 5.88
C ASP A 57 -27.04 -1.23 4.81
N VAL A 58 -27.51 -1.29 3.55
CA VAL A 58 -26.66 -1.29 2.36
C VAL A 58 -26.84 0.05 1.64
N ILE A 59 -25.77 0.84 1.59
CA ILE A 59 -25.74 2.12 0.89
C ILE A 59 -25.23 1.85 -0.53
N ASP A 60 -26.17 1.63 -1.46
CA ASP A 60 -25.87 1.46 -2.87
C ASP A 60 -25.51 2.81 -3.49
N LEU A 61 -24.32 2.86 -4.12
CA LEU A 61 -23.82 4.00 -4.88
C LEU A 61 -24.12 3.78 -6.36
N PRO A 62 -24.60 4.80 -7.08
CA PRO A 62 -24.86 4.68 -8.52
C PRO A 62 -23.56 4.62 -9.33
N GLU A 63 -23.65 4.19 -10.57
CA GLU A 63 -22.58 4.33 -11.56
C GLU A 63 -22.35 5.82 -11.87
N GLY A 64 -21.08 6.24 -11.96
CA GLY A 64 -20.67 7.59 -12.30
C GLY A 64 -19.42 8.05 -11.57
N LYS A 65 -18.85 9.19 -11.99
CA LYS A 65 -17.76 9.89 -11.31
C LYS A 65 -18.32 11.08 -10.54
N PHE A 66 -18.18 11.04 -9.22
CA PHE A 66 -18.74 12.04 -8.30
C PHE A 66 -17.62 12.85 -7.68
N HIS A 67 -17.66 14.16 -7.83
CA HIS A 67 -16.69 15.07 -7.26
C HIS A 67 -17.08 15.48 -5.83
N LEU A 68 -16.16 15.27 -4.91
CA LEU A 68 -16.32 15.50 -3.49
C LEU A 68 -15.29 16.53 -3.02
N ASP A 69 -15.69 17.48 -2.17
CA ASP A 69 -14.82 18.54 -1.69
C ASP A 69 -14.45 18.43 -0.21
N ARG A 70 -14.92 17.38 0.47
CA ARG A 70 -14.64 17.11 1.90
C ARG A 70 -14.70 15.62 2.22
N THR A 71 -14.07 15.24 3.31
CA THR A 71 -14.08 13.86 3.85
C THR A 71 -15.51 13.34 4.07
N LEU A 72 -15.75 12.11 3.67
CA LEU A 72 -16.94 11.35 4.06
C LEU A 72 -16.64 10.56 5.35
N SER A 73 -17.58 10.53 6.30
CA SER A 73 -17.39 9.85 7.58
C SER A 73 -18.53 8.89 7.89
N LEU A 74 -18.19 7.69 8.42
CA LEU A 74 -19.13 6.69 8.92
C LEU A 74 -18.73 6.25 10.32
N THR A 75 -19.70 6.27 11.25
CA THR A 75 -19.52 5.79 12.63
C THR A 75 -20.58 4.75 13.04
N VAL A 76 -21.46 4.38 12.14
CA VAL A 76 -22.55 3.41 12.39
C VAL A 76 -22.07 2.02 12.04
N ASN A 77 -22.17 1.09 13.01
CA ASN A 77 -21.79 -0.31 12.82
C ASN A 77 -22.74 -1.07 11.88
N GLY A 78 -22.22 -2.11 11.23
CA GLY A 78 -23.02 -3.03 10.42
C GLY A 78 -23.48 -2.45 9.09
N VAL A 79 -22.73 -1.50 8.53
CA VAL A 79 -23.09 -0.83 7.27
C VAL A 79 -22.25 -1.39 6.12
N THR A 80 -22.90 -1.61 4.97
CA THR A 80 -22.24 -1.92 3.70
C THR A 80 -22.32 -0.72 2.78
N ILE A 81 -21.19 -0.29 2.22
CA ILE A 81 -21.13 0.67 1.10
C ILE A 81 -20.80 -0.13 -0.16
N ARG A 82 -21.66 -0.06 -1.16
CA ARG A 82 -21.52 -0.84 -2.40
C ARG A 82 -21.65 0.05 -3.63
N GLY A 83 -20.62 0.03 -4.48
CA GLY A 83 -20.66 0.62 -5.82
C GLY A 83 -21.20 -0.34 -6.88
N LYS A 84 -20.94 0.01 -8.14
CA LYS A 84 -21.28 -0.81 -9.32
C LYS A 84 -20.03 -1.40 -10.00
N GLY A 85 -18.88 -1.31 -9.33
CA GLY A 85 -17.55 -1.71 -9.78
C GLY A 85 -16.55 -0.57 -9.60
N MET A 86 -15.30 -0.93 -9.33
CA MET A 86 -14.22 0.05 -9.07
C MET A 86 -13.85 0.92 -10.28
N ASP A 87 -14.34 0.57 -11.48
CA ASP A 87 -14.19 1.39 -12.69
C ASP A 87 -15.49 2.08 -13.11
N LYS A 88 -16.56 1.86 -12.35
CA LYS A 88 -17.89 2.39 -12.66
C LYS A 88 -18.40 3.38 -11.63
N THR A 89 -18.15 3.15 -10.35
CA THR A 89 -18.49 4.08 -9.27
C THR A 89 -17.22 4.71 -8.73
N ILE A 90 -17.02 5.99 -8.98
CA ILE A 90 -15.78 6.71 -8.67
C ILE A 90 -16.10 7.91 -7.77
N LEU A 91 -15.55 7.90 -6.57
CA LEU A 91 -15.57 9.00 -5.62
C LEU A 91 -14.27 9.81 -5.80
N SER A 92 -14.33 10.91 -6.53
CA SER A 92 -13.18 11.76 -6.85
C SER A 92 -13.08 12.93 -5.88
N PHE A 93 -11.96 13.01 -5.17
CA PHE A 93 -11.64 14.11 -4.25
C PHE A 93 -10.69 15.14 -4.90
N ALA A 94 -10.59 15.12 -6.22
CA ALA A 94 -9.83 16.14 -6.94
C ALA A 94 -10.32 17.55 -6.59
N GLY A 95 -9.47 18.34 -5.94
CA GLY A 95 -9.86 19.67 -5.44
C GLY A 95 -10.54 19.65 -4.07
N GLN A 96 -10.33 18.62 -3.26
CA GLN A 96 -10.79 18.56 -1.86
C GLN A 96 -10.38 19.82 -1.09
N LYS A 97 -11.36 20.45 -0.39
CA LYS A 97 -11.19 21.72 0.31
C LYS A 97 -11.03 21.57 1.81
N THR A 98 -11.66 20.54 2.40
CA THR A 98 -11.66 20.32 3.85
C THR A 98 -11.55 18.85 4.19
N GLY A 99 -10.90 18.55 5.34
CA GLY A 99 -10.53 17.23 5.75
C GLY A 99 -9.29 16.75 4.98
N ALA A 100 -8.58 15.78 5.50
CA ALA A 100 -7.42 15.19 4.86
C ALA A 100 -7.77 13.87 4.16
N GLN A 101 -8.60 13.04 4.78
CA GLN A 101 -8.99 11.73 4.26
C GLN A 101 -10.08 11.86 3.17
N GLY A 102 -10.11 10.91 2.25
CA GLY A 102 -11.29 10.71 1.39
C GLY A 102 -12.46 10.15 2.19
N MET A 103 -12.27 8.99 2.81
CA MET A 103 -13.25 8.37 3.71
C MET A 103 -12.62 8.03 5.06
N LEU A 104 -13.32 8.36 6.14
CA LEU A 104 -12.96 8.00 7.51
C LEU A 104 -14.05 7.09 8.11
N ILE A 105 -13.66 5.87 8.43
CA ILE A 105 -14.53 4.84 8.97
C ILE A 105 -14.10 4.52 10.41
N LYS A 106 -15.03 4.67 11.36
CA LYS A 106 -14.88 4.25 12.77
C LYS A 106 -16.10 3.41 13.15
N ALA A 107 -16.24 2.25 12.50
CA ALA A 107 -17.43 1.40 12.63
C ALA A 107 -17.04 -0.08 12.53
N ASN A 108 -17.62 -0.91 13.38
CA ASN A 108 -17.51 -2.36 13.31
C ASN A 108 -18.45 -2.96 12.26
N ASP A 109 -18.17 -4.21 11.88
CA ASP A 109 -19.00 -4.97 10.96
C ASP A 109 -19.23 -4.21 9.63
N PHE A 110 -18.17 -3.58 9.14
CA PHE A 110 -18.20 -2.69 7.98
C PHE A 110 -17.72 -3.41 6.71
N VAL A 111 -18.43 -3.17 5.62
CA VAL A 111 -18.07 -3.64 4.29
C VAL A 111 -18.03 -2.48 3.32
N ILE A 112 -16.96 -2.39 2.51
CA ILE A 112 -16.90 -1.52 1.34
C ILE A 112 -16.48 -2.33 0.12
N GLU A 113 -17.24 -2.19 -0.96
CA GLU A 113 -17.01 -2.98 -2.16
C GLU A 113 -17.39 -2.25 -3.45
N ASP A 114 -16.71 -2.63 -4.54
CA ASP A 114 -17.05 -2.23 -5.91
C ASP A 114 -17.04 -0.70 -6.15
N VAL A 115 -16.05 0.01 -5.59
CA VAL A 115 -15.92 1.47 -5.67
C VAL A 115 -14.48 1.92 -5.84
N ALA A 116 -14.27 3.06 -6.51
CA ALA A 116 -12.99 3.75 -6.51
C ALA A 116 -13.02 5.02 -5.64
N ILE A 117 -11.88 5.34 -5.02
CA ILE A 117 -11.60 6.57 -4.28
C ILE A 117 -10.37 7.19 -4.95
N GLU A 118 -10.52 8.39 -5.53
CA GLU A 118 -9.46 9.02 -6.31
C GLU A 118 -9.08 10.40 -5.78
N ASP A 119 -7.78 10.74 -5.91
CA ASP A 119 -7.21 12.09 -5.78
C ASP A 119 -7.50 12.78 -4.44
N THR A 120 -7.41 12.06 -3.34
CA THR A 120 -7.59 12.61 -1.98
C THR A 120 -6.42 13.51 -1.59
N ALA A 121 -6.67 14.48 -0.71
CA ALA A 121 -5.63 15.37 -0.20
C ALA A 121 -4.66 14.68 0.79
N GLY A 122 -5.16 13.71 1.54
CA GLY A 122 -4.40 12.82 2.42
C GLY A 122 -4.79 11.37 2.18
N ASP A 123 -4.92 10.55 3.24
CA ASP A 123 -5.26 9.13 3.10
C ASP A 123 -6.57 8.92 2.35
N ALA A 124 -6.63 7.89 1.52
CA ALA A 124 -7.83 7.71 0.73
C ALA A 124 -8.96 7.01 1.51
N LEU A 125 -8.70 5.84 2.09
CA LEU A 125 -9.64 5.10 2.91
C LEU A 125 -9.02 4.79 4.27
N THR A 126 -9.34 5.58 5.27
CA THR A 126 -8.90 5.38 6.66
C THR A 126 -9.95 4.59 7.43
N ILE A 127 -9.54 3.50 8.09
CA ILE A 127 -10.40 2.67 8.95
C ILE A 127 -9.72 2.56 10.32
N GLN A 128 -10.35 3.02 11.38
CA GLN A 128 -9.73 3.10 12.71
C GLN A 128 -10.59 2.46 13.80
N ASP A 129 -9.89 1.76 14.73
CA ASP A 129 -10.49 1.24 15.96
C ASP A 129 -11.73 0.37 15.69
N ALA A 130 -11.65 -0.53 14.70
CA ALA A 130 -12.80 -1.23 14.17
C ALA A 130 -12.56 -2.75 14.09
N SER A 131 -13.64 -3.52 14.12
CA SER A 131 -13.60 -4.98 14.03
C SER A 131 -14.53 -5.53 12.95
N ASN A 132 -14.16 -6.70 12.38
CA ASN A 132 -14.93 -7.41 11.35
C ASN A 132 -15.09 -6.56 10.08
N ILE A 133 -13.97 -6.21 9.47
CA ILE A 133 -13.90 -5.29 8.33
C ILE A 133 -13.64 -6.07 7.04
N THR A 134 -14.36 -5.73 6.00
CA THR A 134 -14.11 -6.23 4.65
C THR A 134 -13.97 -5.08 3.66
N VAL A 135 -12.82 -5.01 3.01
CA VAL A 135 -12.54 -4.14 1.86
C VAL A 135 -12.30 -5.05 0.66
N ARG A 136 -13.16 -4.99 -0.34
CA ARG A 136 -13.00 -5.85 -1.53
C ARG A 136 -13.37 -5.15 -2.82
N ARG A 137 -12.59 -5.39 -3.86
CA ARG A 137 -12.78 -4.75 -5.16
C ARG A 137 -12.91 -3.23 -5.03
N VAL A 138 -11.98 -2.65 -4.21
CA VAL A 138 -11.84 -1.22 -4.03
C VAL A 138 -10.58 -0.76 -4.74
N ARG A 139 -10.67 0.30 -5.54
CA ARG A 139 -9.50 0.95 -6.14
C ARG A 139 -9.26 2.29 -5.47
N VAL A 140 -8.04 2.49 -5.01
CA VAL A 140 -7.55 3.78 -4.52
C VAL A 140 -6.47 4.27 -5.47
N GLU A 141 -6.56 5.52 -5.90
CA GLU A 141 -5.62 6.02 -6.91
C GLU A 141 -5.42 7.54 -6.85
N TRP A 142 -4.18 7.97 -6.96
CA TRP A 142 -3.85 9.35 -7.34
C TRP A 142 -3.55 9.39 -8.83
N THR A 143 -4.49 9.93 -9.60
CA THR A 143 -4.50 9.85 -11.07
C THR A 143 -3.35 10.58 -11.74
N ARG A 144 -2.64 11.44 -11.01
CA ARG A 144 -1.41 12.10 -11.49
C ARG A 144 -0.17 11.19 -11.47
N GLY A 145 -0.28 9.96 -10.97
CA GLY A 145 0.84 9.03 -10.80
C GLY A 145 1.75 9.38 -9.61
N PRO A 146 2.97 8.81 -9.54
CA PRO A 146 3.94 9.04 -8.47
C PRO A 146 4.25 10.52 -8.25
N ASN A 147 3.92 11.04 -7.07
CA ASN A 147 4.12 12.46 -6.76
C ASN A 147 4.15 12.68 -5.25
N SER A 148 5.12 13.48 -4.76
CA SER A 148 5.26 13.80 -3.33
C SER A 148 4.10 14.61 -2.73
N ALA A 149 3.23 15.17 -3.56
CA ALA A 149 2.02 15.88 -3.12
C ALA A 149 0.78 14.95 -3.05
N ASN A 150 0.94 13.66 -3.30
CA ASN A 150 -0.12 12.69 -3.08
C ASN A 150 -0.31 12.43 -1.58
N GLY A 151 -1.47 11.93 -1.21
CA GLY A 151 -1.69 11.47 0.16
C GLY A 151 -0.79 10.27 0.51
N PRO A 152 -0.47 10.09 1.80
CA PRO A 152 0.45 9.03 2.22
C PRO A 152 -0.12 7.62 2.00
N TYR A 153 -1.34 7.35 2.44
CA TYR A 153 -1.86 5.99 2.48
C TYR A 153 -3.09 5.80 1.59
N GLY A 154 -3.08 4.71 0.84
CA GLY A 154 -4.23 4.30 0.03
C GLY A 154 -5.32 3.64 0.88
N ILE A 155 -5.25 2.35 1.13
CA ILE A 155 -6.11 1.63 2.08
C ILE A 155 -5.37 1.57 3.42
N TYR A 156 -5.93 2.22 4.45
CA TYR A 156 -5.24 2.52 5.71
C TYR A 156 -6.04 2.08 6.95
N PRO A 157 -6.12 0.77 7.25
CA PRO A 157 -6.66 0.28 8.50
C PRO A 157 -5.62 0.33 9.63
N VAL A 158 -6.03 0.91 10.78
CA VAL A 158 -5.23 1.04 12.00
C VAL A 158 -6.05 0.58 13.21
N SER A 159 -5.43 -0.19 14.11
CA SER A 159 -6.09 -0.72 15.33
C SER A 159 -7.35 -1.52 15.00
N CYS A 160 -7.29 -2.31 13.92
CA CYS A 160 -8.40 -3.13 13.46
C CYS A 160 -8.26 -4.60 13.91
N LYS A 161 -9.39 -5.29 14.02
CA LYS A 161 -9.44 -6.73 14.31
C LYS A 161 -10.34 -7.46 13.31
N ASN A 162 -9.91 -8.65 12.86
CA ASN A 162 -10.61 -9.45 11.85
C ASN A 162 -10.81 -8.64 10.56
N LEU A 163 -9.71 -8.36 9.87
CA LEU A 163 -9.67 -7.54 8.67
C LEU A 163 -9.43 -8.39 7.42
N LEU A 164 -10.26 -8.21 6.42
CA LEU A 164 -10.05 -8.74 5.07
C LEU A 164 -9.89 -7.59 4.08
N VAL A 165 -8.76 -7.57 3.35
CA VAL A 165 -8.58 -6.73 2.16
C VAL A 165 -8.30 -7.65 0.98
N GLU A 166 -9.20 -7.66 0.00
CA GLU A 166 -9.08 -8.57 -1.14
C GLU A 166 -9.48 -7.94 -2.48
N ASP A 167 -8.88 -8.47 -3.55
CA ASP A 167 -9.21 -8.11 -4.94
C ASP A 167 -9.19 -6.59 -5.19
N SER A 168 -8.35 -5.86 -4.45
CA SER A 168 -8.31 -4.40 -4.42
C SER A 168 -7.03 -3.86 -5.08
N VAL A 169 -7.07 -2.58 -5.45
CA VAL A 169 -5.97 -1.92 -6.17
C VAL A 169 -5.58 -0.62 -5.45
N ALA A 170 -4.28 -0.37 -5.31
CA ALA A 170 -3.79 0.91 -4.79
C ALA A 170 -2.63 1.46 -5.62
N ARG A 171 -2.72 2.76 -6.02
CA ARG A 171 -1.76 3.42 -6.89
C ARG A 171 -1.45 4.85 -6.46
N GLY A 172 -0.17 5.19 -6.49
CA GLY A 172 0.28 6.57 -6.36
C GLY A 172 0.39 7.09 -4.93
N ALA A 173 0.28 6.25 -3.91
CA ALA A 173 0.46 6.65 -2.51
C ALA A 173 1.89 7.15 -2.25
N ALA A 174 2.03 8.29 -1.55
CA ALA A 174 3.34 8.87 -1.24
C ALA A 174 4.03 8.16 -0.06
N ASP A 175 3.38 7.16 0.52
CA ASP A 175 3.87 6.22 1.51
C ASP A 175 3.40 4.82 1.09
N ALA A 176 2.40 4.21 1.69
CA ALA A 176 1.99 2.86 1.33
C ALA A 176 0.66 2.77 0.56
N GLY A 177 0.64 1.91 -0.47
CA GLY A 177 -0.58 1.59 -1.21
C GLY A 177 -1.62 0.93 -0.32
N ILE A 178 -1.23 -0.14 0.39
CA ILE A 178 -2.04 -0.81 1.42
C ILE A 178 -1.19 -0.90 2.69
N TYR A 179 -1.61 -0.20 3.71
CA TYR A 179 -1.02 -0.25 5.04
C TYR A 179 -1.94 -0.98 6.01
N VAL A 180 -1.39 -1.78 6.89
CA VAL A 180 -2.11 -2.35 8.03
C VAL A 180 -1.26 -2.18 9.28
N GLY A 181 -1.72 -1.38 10.22
CA GLY A 181 -0.98 -1.11 11.46
C GLY A 181 -1.73 -1.48 12.73
N GLN A 182 -0.99 -1.97 13.73
CA GLN A 182 -1.46 -2.18 15.10
C GLN A 182 -2.73 -3.04 15.17
N SER A 183 -2.88 -3.95 14.21
CA SER A 183 -4.08 -4.74 13.97
C SER A 183 -3.90 -6.20 14.36
N GLU A 184 -4.95 -7.00 14.25
CA GLU A 184 -4.96 -8.42 14.63
C GLU A 184 -5.91 -9.23 13.74
N ASN A 185 -5.50 -10.46 13.38
CA ASN A 185 -6.24 -11.36 12.49
C ASN A 185 -6.53 -10.70 11.13
N VAL A 186 -5.52 -10.62 10.30
CA VAL A 186 -5.57 -9.89 9.03
C VAL A 186 -5.35 -10.84 7.85
N VAL A 187 -6.15 -10.70 6.82
CA VAL A 187 -5.94 -11.36 5.53
C VAL A 187 -5.84 -10.31 4.42
N LEU A 188 -4.71 -10.29 3.74
CA LEU A 188 -4.45 -9.48 2.55
C LEU A 188 -4.28 -10.43 1.36
N ARG A 189 -5.21 -10.45 0.41
CA ARG A 189 -5.13 -11.40 -0.69
C ARG A 189 -5.61 -10.87 -2.04
N ARG A 190 -4.94 -11.27 -3.10
CA ARG A 190 -5.28 -10.95 -4.49
C ARG A 190 -5.40 -9.43 -4.75
N ASN A 191 -4.60 -8.64 -4.00
CA ASN A 191 -4.52 -7.21 -4.22
C ASN A 191 -3.40 -6.89 -5.21
N HIS A 192 -3.53 -5.77 -5.92
CA HIS A 192 -2.54 -5.26 -6.84
C HIS A 192 -2.12 -3.85 -6.43
N VAL A 193 -0.85 -3.67 -6.10
CA VAL A 193 -0.31 -2.36 -5.71
C VAL A 193 0.84 -1.98 -6.63
N GLU A 194 0.76 -0.76 -7.19
CA GLU A 194 1.79 -0.28 -8.11
C GLU A 194 1.95 1.23 -8.07
N PHE A 195 3.15 1.72 -8.37
CA PHE A 195 3.48 3.14 -8.41
C PHE A 195 3.31 3.88 -7.07
N ASN A 196 3.41 3.17 -5.95
CA ASN A 196 3.47 3.73 -4.61
C ASN A 196 4.93 3.89 -4.14
N VAL A 197 5.16 4.55 -3.02
CA VAL A 197 6.47 4.47 -2.37
C VAL A 197 6.63 3.07 -1.79
N ASP A 198 5.79 2.62 -0.87
CA ASP A 198 5.75 1.20 -0.52
C ASP A 198 4.46 0.55 -1.04
N GLY A 199 4.56 -0.67 -1.53
CA GLY A 199 3.38 -1.40 -1.99
C GLY A 199 2.48 -1.79 -0.83
N PHE A 200 3.05 -2.53 0.12
CA PHE A 200 2.38 -2.99 1.34
C PHE A 200 3.21 -2.65 2.58
N GLU A 201 2.55 -2.25 3.64
CA GLU A 201 3.13 -2.18 4.97
C GLU A 201 2.30 -2.97 5.99
N ILE A 202 2.98 -3.85 6.73
CA ILE A 202 2.41 -4.62 7.83
C ILE A 202 3.20 -4.22 9.09
N GLU A 203 2.65 -3.27 9.85
CA GLU A 203 3.32 -2.63 10.97
C GLU A 203 2.69 -3.03 12.32
N ASN A 204 3.49 -3.45 13.30
CA ASN A 204 3.04 -3.78 14.67
C ASN A 204 1.75 -4.64 14.70
N THR A 205 1.56 -5.49 13.71
CA THR A 205 0.33 -6.26 13.48
C THR A 205 0.58 -7.73 13.81
N GLU A 206 -0.40 -8.38 14.40
CA GLU A 206 -0.30 -9.78 14.83
C GLU A 206 -1.27 -10.65 14.03
N ASN A 207 -0.79 -11.85 13.66
CA ASN A 207 -1.60 -12.87 13.01
C ASN A 207 -2.09 -12.42 11.61
N VAL A 208 -1.16 -12.46 10.63
CA VAL A 208 -1.40 -11.97 9.26
C VAL A 208 -1.13 -13.06 8.23
N ASP A 209 -2.03 -13.22 7.29
CA ASP A 209 -1.84 -13.93 6.02
C ASP A 209 -1.85 -12.94 4.86
N ALA A 210 -0.70 -12.74 4.20
CA ALA A 210 -0.58 -11.94 2.98
C ALA A 210 -0.25 -12.87 1.81
N TYR A 211 -1.19 -13.07 0.88
CA TYR A 211 -1.00 -14.05 -0.19
C TYR A 211 -1.70 -13.71 -1.51
N GLU A 212 -1.14 -14.25 -2.59
CA GLU A 212 -1.64 -14.05 -3.96
C GLU A 212 -1.72 -12.56 -4.35
N ASN A 213 -0.91 -11.70 -3.71
CA ASN A 213 -0.84 -10.30 -4.04
C ASN A 213 0.22 -10.04 -5.11
N VAL A 214 0.04 -8.94 -5.83
CA VAL A 214 1.03 -8.41 -6.78
C VAL A 214 1.47 -7.04 -6.29
N SER A 215 2.77 -6.89 -6.05
CA SER A 215 3.42 -5.62 -5.76
C SER A 215 4.50 -5.37 -6.80
N THR A 216 4.30 -4.37 -7.63
CA THR A 216 5.20 -4.10 -8.76
C THR A 216 5.31 -2.61 -9.04
N HIS A 217 6.46 -2.17 -9.57
CA HIS A 217 6.70 -0.76 -9.90
C HIS A 217 6.49 0.22 -8.72
N ASN A 218 6.63 -0.24 -7.49
CA ASN A 218 6.74 0.63 -6.32
C ASN A 218 8.22 0.99 -6.06
N THR A 219 8.51 1.83 -5.10
CA THR A 219 9.90 2.02 -4.62
C THR A 219 10.33 0.83 -3.77
N GLY A 220 9.49 0.43 -2.80
CA GLY A 220 9.53 -0.82 -2.04
C GLY A 220 8.31 -1.69 -2.31
N GLY A 221 8.47 -3.01 -2.23
CA GLY A 221 7.37 -3.94 -2.53
C GLY A 221 6.51 -4.27 -1.32
N MET A 222 7.14 -4.66 -0.20
CA MET A 222 6.42 -5.02 1.02
C MET A 222 7.30 -4.86 2.26
N GLY A 223 6.84 -4.09 3.22
CA GLY A 223 7.41 -3.99 4.57
C GLY A 223 6.67 -4.85 5.59
N VAL A 224 7.42 -5.59 6.41
CA VAL A 224 6.92 -6.34 7.57
C VAL A 224 7.76 -5.96 8.78
N PHE A 225 7.21 -5.15 9.68
CA PHE A 225 8.06 -4.52 10.67
C PHE A 225 7.33 -4.09 11.95
N ASN A 226 8.11 -3.79 12.99
CA ASN A 226 7.64 -3.14 14.20
C ASN A 226 8.34 -1.80 14.39
N LEU A 227 7.61 -0.82 14.90
CA LEU A 227 8.08 0.48 15.33
C LEU A 227 7.88 0.67 16.84
N PRO A 228 8.76 1.46 17.51
CA PRO A 228 8.57 1.82 18.91
C PRO A 228 7.42 2.82 19.11
N ASN A 229 7.10 3.10 20.37
CA ASN A 229 6.20 4.17 20.81
C ASN A 229 4.75 4.13 20.26
N LEU A 230 4.36 3.04 19.63
CA LEU A 230 2.99 2.83 19.20
C LEU A 230 2.14 2.19 20.29
N PRO A 231 0.81 2.40 20.30
CA PRO A 231 -0.09 1.81 21.30
C PRO A 231 0.03 0.28 21.37
N ARG A 232 0.08 -0.40 20.22
CA ARG A 232 0.32 -1.85 20.14
C ARG A 232 1.79 -2.10 19.80
N GLN A 233 2.42 -2.98 20.56
CA GLN A 233 3.79 -3.42 20.37
C GLN A 233 3.86 -4.91 20.06
N GLY A 234 4.95 -5.35 19.41
CA GLY A 234 5.29 -6.76 19.23
C GLY A 234 4.44 -7.48 18.20
N GLY A 235 4.24 -6.88 17.04
CA GLY A 235 3.69 -7.56 15.87
C GLY A 235 4.47 -8.84 15.58
N ARG A 236 3.76 -9.91 15.18
CA ARG A 236 4.31 -11.24 14.99
C ARG A 236 3.33 -12.17 14.29
N HIS A 237 3.78 -13.38 13.99
CA HIS A 237 2.96 -14.43 13.37
C HIS A 237 2.45 -14.00 12.00
N ILE A 238 3.43 -13.70 11.12
CA ILE A 238 3.17 -13.15 9.79
C ILE A 238 3.52 -14.20 8.74
N ARG A 239 2.59 -14.56 7.90
CA ARG A 239 2.79 -15.45 6.75
C ARG A 239 2.66 -14.66 5.46
N VAL A 240 3.71 -14.69 4.63
CA VAL A 240 3.76 -14.05 3.32
C VAL A 240 4.00 -15.13 2.27
N TYR A 241 3.01 -15.43 1.44
CA TYR A 241 3.14 -16.55 0.51
C TYR A 241 2.37 -16.38 -0.81
N ASN A 242 2.87 -17.05 -1.84
CA ASN A 242 2.29 -16.99 -3.20
C ASN A 242 2.17 -15.56 -3.78
N ASN A 243 2.95 -14.61 -3.31
CA ASN A 243 2.94 -13.24 -3.82
C ASN A 243 3.94 -13.06 -4.97
N GLN A 244 3.75 -11.98 -5.73
CA GLN A 244 4.71 -11.47 -6.70
C GLN A 244 5.19 -10.09 -6.23
N LEU A 245 6.46 -9.98 -5.83
CA LEU A 245 7.13 -8.74 -5.42
C LEU A 245 8.24 -8.46 -6.44
N VAL A 246 7.86 -7.89 -7.58
CA VAL A 246 8.73 -7.84 -8.77
C VAL A 246 8.86 -6.43 -9.32
N ASP A 247 10.08 -6.10 -9.78
CA ASP A 247 10.35 -4.83 -10.49
C ASP A 247 9.96 -3.58 -9.69
N ASN A 248 10.10 -3.58 -8.34
CA ASN A 248 9.79 -2.43 -7.49
C ASN A 248 10.95 -1.42 -7.54
N ASN A 249 11.03 -0.68 -8.64
CA ASN A 249 12.17 0.19 -8.99
C ASN A 249 11.75 1.64 -9.28
N THR A 250 10.55 2.05 -8.92
CA THR A 250 10.11 3.45 -9.04
C THR A 250 10.94 4.33 -8.11
N PRO A 251 11.55 5.42 -8.58
CA PRO A 251 12.29 6.33 -7.72
C PRO A 251 11.45 6.79 -6.53
N ASN A 252 12.04 6.78 -5.34
CA ASN A 252 11.33 7.20 -4.13
C ASN A 252 10.88 8.66 -4.24
N PHE A 253 9.59 8.90 -4.11
CA PHE A 253 8.96 10.21 -4.19
C PHE A 253 8.30 10.64 -2.87
N ALA A 254 8.51 9.91 -1.77
CA ALA A 254 8.03 10.32 -0.45
C ALA A 254 8.56 11.71 -0.09
N PRO A 255 7.75 12.61 0.45
CA PRO A 255 8.26 13.86 1.00
C PRO A 255 8.99 13.59 2.33
N LYS A 256 10.02 14.38 2.63
CA LYS A 256 10.79 14.26 3.89
C LYS A 256 9.93 14.34 5.15
N SER A 257 8.80 15.03 5.09
CA SER A 257 7.87 15.17 6.21
C SER A 257 7.25 13.85 6.69
N LEU A 258 7.29 12.79 5.88
CA LEU A 258 6.84 11.45 6.25
C LEU A 258 7.90 10.65 7.02
N GLY A 259 9.11 11.20 7.21
CA GLY A 259 10.15 10.56 8.02
C GLY A 259 10.85 9.41 7.32
N PRO A 260 11.11 8.27 8.00
CA PRO A 260 11.98 7.21 7.51
C PRO A 260 11.61 6.61 6.15
N ILE A 261 10.36 6.63 5.74
CA ILE A 261 9.96 6.14 4.41
C ILE A 261 10.63 6.92 3.27
N TYR A 262 10.99 8.19 3.49
CA TYR A 262 11.78 8.98 2.55
C TYR A 262 13.14 8.33 2.23
N TYR A 263 13.70 7.59 3.19
CA TYR A 263 14.98 6.90 3.06
C TYR A 263 14.86 5.44 2.60
N LEU A 264 13.64 4.95 2.33
CA LEU A 264 13.46 3.61 1.75
C LEU A 264 14.23 3.53 0.43
N PRO A 265 15.20 2.59 0.29
CA PRO A 265 15.96 2.47 -0.94
C PRO A 265 15.08 2.03 -2.11
N THR A 266 15.18 2.76 -3.22
CA THR A 266 14.56 2.35 -4.48
C THR A 266 15.03 0.97 -4.88
N GLY A 267 14.12 0.08 -5.25
CA GLY A 267 14.50 -1.28 -5.63
C GLY A 267 14.59 -2.24 -4.46
N THR A 268 13.81 -2.04 -3.41
CA THR A 268 13.63 -2.98 -2.31
C THR A 268 12.42 -3.87 -2.57
N GLY A 269 12.62 -5.18 -2.72
CA GLY A 269 11.50 -6.11 -2.94
C GLY A 269 10.68 -6.35 -1.69
N MET A 270 11.36 -6.70 -0.61
CA MET A 270 10.76 -6.88 0.71
C MET A 270 11.75 -6.46 1.80
N TYR A 271 11.26 -5.86 2.89
CA TYR A 271 12.06 -5.68 4.09
C TYR A 271 11.35 -6.25 5.32
N ILE A 272 12.15 -6.88 6.19
CA ILE A 272 11.72 -7.49 7.45
C ILE A 272 12.53 -6.81 8.54
N MET A 273 11.88 -6.01 9.41
CA MET A 273 12.59 -5.18 10.39
C MET A 273 12.00 -5.31 11.79
N ALA A 274 12.88 -5.59 12.78
CA ALA A 274 12.52 -5.57 14.20
C ALA A 274 11.27 -6.41 14.54
N ILE A 275 11.11 -7.55 13.91
CA ILE A 275 9.93 -8.41 14.04
C ILE A 275 10.32 -9.88 14.19
N ARG A 276 9.40 -10.68 14.71
CA ARG A 276 9.59 -12.11 14.91
C ARG A 276 8.44 -12.94 14.38
N ASP A 277 8.66 -14.27 14.32
CA ASP A 277 7.68 -15.24 13.86
C ASP A 277 7.15 -14.87 12.46
N VAL A 278 8.06 -14.81 11.48
CA VAL A 278 7.74 -14.48 10.07
C VAL A 278 8.08 -15.67 9.17
N GLU A 279 7.12 -16.13 8.41
CA GLU A 279 7.25 -17.21 7.43
C GLU A 279 6.99 -16.66 6.02
N VAL A 280 7.99 -16.73 5.14
CA VAL A 280 7.94 -16.23 3.76
C VAL A 280 8.17 -17.39 2.81
N PHE A 281 7.17 -17.79 2.03
CA PHE A 281 7.28 -19.01 1.21
C PHE A 281 6.48 -18.94 -0.10
N ASN A 282 6.95 -19.69 -1.09
CA ASN A 282 6.32 -19.78 -2.42
C ASN A 282 6.10 -18.41 -3.10
N ASN A 283 6.88 -17.38 -2.77
CA ASN A 283 6.78 -16.09 -3.42
C ASN A 283 7.72 -16.02 -4.63
N LYS A 284 7.36 -15.17 -5.59
CA LYS A 284 8.24 -14.69 -6.64
C LYS A 284 8.74 -13.31 -6.25
N ILE A 285 10.05 -13.17 -5.95
CA ILE A 285 10.66 -11.89 -5.52
C ILE A 285 11.86 -11.63 -6.44
N GLN A 286 11.68 -10.77 -7.43
CA GLN A 286 12.64 -10.68 -8.53
C GLN A 286 12.84 -9.25 -9.02
N ASN A 287 14.06 -9.02 -9.57
CA ASN A 287 14.41 -7.79 -10.29
C ASN A 287 14.23 -6.50 -9.48
N ASN A 288 14.37 -6.57 -8.17
CA ASN A 288 14.37 -5.37 -7.34
C ASN A 288 15.81 -4.86 -7.25
N ASN A 289 16.08 -3.71 -7.82
CA ASN A 289 17.43 -3.23 -8.18
C ASN A 289 18.39 -3.09 -7.00
N THR A 290 17.90 -2.80 -5.80
CA THR A 290 18.75 -2.69 -4.60
C THR A 290 18.86 -4.03 -3.86
N VAL A 291 17.76 -4.70 -3.58
CA VAL A 291 17.75 -5.98 -2.87
C VAL A 291 16.38 -6.65 -3.00
N ASN A 292 16.34 -7.96 -3.17
CA ASN A 292 15.08 -8.67 -3.19
C ASN A 292 14.50 -8.84 -1.79
N ILE A 293 15.32 -9.18 -0.78
CA ILE A 293 14.89 -9.25 0.62
C ILE A 293 15.94 -8.61 1.52
N TYR A 294 15.53 -7.67 2.35
CA TYR A 294 16.35 -7.00 3.35
C TYR A 294 15.87 -7.35 4.76
N ILE A 295 16.73 -7.99 5.58
CA ILE A 295 16.42 -8.43 6.95
C ILE A 295 17.31 -7.64 7.89
N ILE A 296 16.71 -6.78 8.71
CA ILE A 296 17.44 -5.80 9.52
C ILE A 296 16.82 -5.60 10.89
N ASN A 297 17.66 -5.25 11.87
CA ASN A 297 17.16 -4.71 13.12
C ASN A 297 16.75 -3.24 12.96
N TYR A 298 16.09 -2.70 13.98
CA TYR A 298 15.63 -1.32 13.97
C TYR A 298 16.77 -0.30 13.77
N HIS A 299 17.87 -0.44 14.51
CA HIS A 299 18.98 0.53 14.46
C HIS A 299 19.78 0.49 13.14
N THR A 300 19.69 -0.60 12.40
CA THR A 300 20.24 -0.68 11.04
C THR A 300 19.31 -0.04 10.02
N GLY A 301 17.98 -0.23 10.18
CA GLY A 301 16.97 0.24 9.24
C GLY A 301 16.59 1.71 9.41
N VAL A 302 16.66 2.21 10.66
CA VAL A 302 16.30 3.59 11.00
C VAL A 302 17.54 4.27 11.57
N ASP A 303 18.17 5.07 10.75
CA ASP A 303 19.36 5.79 11.14
C ASP A 303 19.00 7.00 12.04
N GLU A 304 19.86 7.27 13.05
CA GLU A 304 19.64 8.38 13.98
C GLU A 304 19.64 9.76 13.29
N GLU A 305 20.32 9.92 12.15
CA GLU A 305 20.33 11.16 11.39
C GLU A 305 18.97 11.40 10.74
N SER A 306 18.33 10.34 10.22
CA SER A 306 16.96 10.41 9.69
C SER A 306 15.94 10.81 10.74
N LEU A 307 16.16 10.43 12.00
CA LEU A 307 15.32 10.81 13.14
C LEU A 307 15.51 12.26 13.57
N ARG A 308 16.70 12.82 13.34
CA ARG A 308 17.04 14.21 13.66
C ARG A 308 16.70 15.19 12.55
N ASP A 309 16.24 14.70 11.40
CA ASP A 309 15.85 15.55 10.29
C ASP A 309 14.68 16.44 10.73
N THR A 310 14.95 17.76 10.85
CA THR A 310 13.97 18.77 11.26
C THR A 310 12.80 18.91 10.28
N ALA A 311 12.89 18.30 9.10
CA ALA A 311 11.79 18.24 8.14
C ALA A 311 10.69 17.25 8.53
N ALA A 312 11.03 16.23 9.35
CA ALA A 312 10.02 15.30 9.88
C ALA A 312 9.11 16.01 10.92
N SER A 313 7.85 15.64 10.94
CA SER A 313 6.91 16.21 11.92
C SER A 313 7.32 15.82 13.35
N PRO A 314 6.99 16.65 14.39
CA PRO A 314 7.26 16.27 15.78
C PRO A 314 6.63 14.93 16.18
N ILE A 315 5.46 14.58 15.64
CA ILE A 315 4.81 13.29 15.87
C ILE A 315 5.64 12.16 15.26
N THR A 316 6.11 12.32 14.03
CA THR A 316 6.98 11.35 13.35
C THR A 316 8.25 11.12 14.17
N GLN A 317 8.93 12.19 14.59
CA GLN A 317 10.14 12.09 15.41
C GLN A 317 9.89 11.33 16.72
N GLN A 318 8.77 11.57 17.39
CA GLN A 318 8.42 10.86 18.64
C GLN A 318 8.14 9.38 18.40
N VAL A 319 7.43 9.02 17.34
CA VAL A 319 7.11 7.62 17.01
C VAL A 319 8.38 6.81 16.78
N PHE A 320 9.37 7.39 16.13
CA PHE A 320 10.62 6.70 15.80
C PHE A 320 11.71 6.76 16.89
N ALA A 321 11.51 7.47 18.00
CA ALA A 321 12.47 7.49 19.08
C ALA A 321 12.55 6.13 19.81
N PRO A 322 13.72 5.49 19.95
CA PRO A 322 13.83 4.11 20.43
C PRO A 322 13.84 4.00 21.97
N ASP A 323 13.03 4.76 22.69
CA ASP A 323 12.98 4.82 24.15
C ASP A 323 11.86 3.98 24.80
N ASP A 324 11.01 3.34 23.99
CA ASP A 324 9.96 2.46 24.48
C ASP A 324 10.54 1.13 25.00
N LYS A 325 10.50 0.94 26.31
CA LYS A 325 11.01 -0.27 26.98
C LYS A 325 10.26 -1.56 26.61
N ARG A 326 9.09 -1.46 25.98
CA ARG A 326 8.31 -2.61 25.49
C ARG A 326 8.78 -3.05 24.12
N TYR A 327 9.58 -2.23 23.46
CA TYR A 327 9.99 -2.43 22.09
C TYR A 327 11.16 -3.41 22.00
N ASP A 328 11.03 -4.38 21.10
CA ASP A 328 12.08 -5.32 20.72
C ASP A 328 12.66 -4.91 19.35
N PRO A 329 13.88 -4.35 19.28
CA PRO A 329 14.45 -3.85 18.05
C PRO A 329 15.03 -4.95 17.14
N PHE A 330 15.02 -6.22 17.58
CA PHE A 330 15.71 -7.29 16.90
C PHE A 330 14.77 -8.13 16.00
N VAL A 331 15.35 -8.67 14.94
CA VAL A 331 14.69 -9.67 14.09
C VAL A 331 15.01 -11.07 14.60
N ARG A 332 14.02 -11.94 14.70
CA ARG A 332 14.21 -13.35 15.04
C ARG A 332 13.10 -14.25 14.53
N ASP A 333 13.38 -15.55 14.51
CA ASP A 333 12.41 -16.61 14.14
C ASP A 333 11.80 -16.32 12.75
N VAL A 334 12.69 -16.05 11.77
CA VAL A 334 12.32 -15.76 10.37
C VAL A 334 12.64 -16.98 9.53
N TYR A 335 11.65 -17.49 8.79
CA TYR A 335 11.80 -18.64 7.91
C TYR A 335 11.48 -18.28 6.47
N LEU A 336 12.51 -18.22 5.62
CA LEU A 336 12.38 -18.02 4.17
C LEU A 336 12.55 -19.38 3.48
N HIS A 337 11.53 -19.86 2.77
CA HIS A 337 11.64 -21.15 2.09
C HIS A 337 10.79 -21.25 0.81
N ASP A 338 11.24 -22.11 -0.08
CA ASP A 338 10.55 -22.42 -1.33
C ASP A 338 10.19 -21.17 -2.18
N ASN A 339 10.96 -20.06 -2.07
CA ASN A 339 10.75 -18.83 -2.85
C ASN A 339 11.58 -18.85 -4.15
N ASP A 340 11.04 -18.23 -5.19
CA ASP A 340 11.74 -17.94 -6.44
C ASP A 340 12.33 -16.54 -6.37
N ILE A 341 13.62 -16.45 -5.98
CA ILE A 341 14.32 -15.20 -5.73
C ILE A 341 15.47 -15.06 -6.71
N SER A 342 15.49 -13.99 -7.51
CA SER A 342 16.58 -13.76 -8.47
C SER A 342 16.61 -12.32 -9.01
N GLY A 343 17.75 -11.91 -9.55
CA GLY A 343 17.92 -10.64 -10.25
C GLY A 343 17.93 -9.40 -9.37
N GLY A 344 18.02 -9.56 -8.05
CA GLY A 344 18.16 -8.44 -7.12
C GLY A 344 19.56 -7.82 -7.10
N GLY A 345 19.70 -6.63 -6.52
CA GLY A 345 20.98 -6.01 -6.23
C GLY A 345 21.81 -5.56 -7.43
N GLN A 346 21.24 -5.49 -8.62
CA GLN A 346 22.00 -5.19 -9.84
C GLN A 346 22.33 -3.69 -10.00
N SER A 347 21.51 -2.81 -9.43
CA SER A 347 21.70 -1.36 -9.47
C SER A 347 21.21 -0.73 -8.15
N PRO A 348 21.98 -0.89 -7.06
CA PRO A 348 21.61 -0.41 -5.74
C PRO A 348 21.40 1.10 -5.70
N ASP A 349 20.43 1.55 -4.91
CA ASP A 349 20.14 2.97 -4.74
C ASP A 349 21.28 3.72 -4.06
N ASN A 350 21.93 4.61 -4.77
CA ASN A 350 23.06 5.39 -4.29
C ASN A 350 22.68 6.67 -3.52
N ARG A 351 21.38 6.94 -3.35
CA ARG A 351 20.89 8.06 -2.54
C ARG A 351 20.94 7.75 -1.05
N VAL A 352 20.90 6.47 -0.68
CA VAL A 352 20.97 6.02 0.71
C VAL A 352 22.42 5.65 1.03
N ASP A 353 23.06 6.43 1.88
CA ASP A 353 24.52 6.33 2.13
C ASP A 353 24.94 4.93 2.61
N GLY A 354 24.19 4.29 3.50
CA GLY A 354 24.48 2.92 3.93
C GLY A 354 24.46 1.90 2.79
N VAL A 355 23.47 2.00 1.91
CA VAL A 355 23.36 1.15 0.71
C VAL A 355 24.52 1.41 -0.25
N LYS A 356 24.82 2.68 -0.50
CA LYS A 356 25.93 3.11 -1.36
C LYS A 356 27.29 2.60 -0.85
N MET A 357 27.55 2.74 0.45
CA MET A 357 28.80 2.27 1.07
C MET A 357 28.92 0.74 0.97
N LEU A 358 27.86 0.01 1.30
CA LEU A 358 27.85 -1.45 1.22
C LEU A 358 28.02 -1.93 -0.23
N ALA A 359 27.32 -1.34 -1.17
CA ALA A 359 27.48 -1.66 -2.58
C ALA A 359 28.91 -1.40 -3.09
N ALA A 360 29.51 -0.26 -2.73
CA ALA A 360 30.90 0.05 -3.08
C ALA A 360 31.88 -1.00 -2.53
N ALA A 361 31.71 -1.43 -1.28
CA ALA A 361 32.52 -2.48 -0.67
C ALA A 361 32.37 -3.84 -1.34
N LEU A 362 31.25 -4.08 -2.02
CA LEU A 362 30.94 -5.34 -2.71
C LEU A 362 31.12 -5.30 -4.22
N GLY A 363 31.74 -4.25 -4.76
CA GLY A 363 32.01 -4.14 -6.19
C GLY A 363 30.83 -3.60 -7.03
N GLY A 364 29.95 -2.83 -6.41
CA GLY A 364 28.85 -2.11 -7.08
C GLY A 364 27.51 -2.85 -7.13
N LYS A 365 27.43 -4.06 -6.55
CA LYS A 365 26.22 -4.88 -6.53
C LYS A 365 25.94 -5.40 -5.12
N LEU A 366 24.67 -5.65 -4.84
CA LEU A 366 24.22 -6.32 -3.61
C LEU A 366 23.70 -7.73 -3.89
N PRO A 367 23.61 -8.62 -2.91
CA PRO A 367 22.98 -9.93 -3.06
C PRO A 367 21.45 -9.82 -3.11
N ASP A 368 20.82 -10.93 -3.47
CA ASP A 368 19.35 -11.04 -3.45
C ASP A 368 18.78 -10.94 -2.03
N ILE A 369 19.45 -11.58 -1.07
CA ILE A 369 19.07 -11.56 0.35
C ILE A 369 20.19 -10.92 1.16
N LEU A 370 19.86 -9.85 1.84
CA LEU A 370 20.78 -9.10 2.69
C LEU A 370 20.31 -9.17 4.15
N TYR A 371 21.21 -9.61 5.04
CA TYR A 371 20.95 -9.69 6.48
C TYR A 371 22.00 -8.89 7.25
N ASP A 372 21.59 -8.11 8.23
CA ASP A 372 22.51 -7.28 9.03
C ASP A 372 23.33 -8.07 10.06
N GLY A 373 22.88 -9.27 10.40
CA GLY A 373 23.56 -10.12 11.37
C GLY A 373 23.47 -9.67 12.82
N VAL A 374 22.66 -8.64 13.10
CA VAL A 374 22.52 -8.11 14.46
C VAL A 374 21.52 -8.97 15.24
N VAL A 375 21.96 -9.44 16.38
CA VAL A 375 21.18 -10.29 17.29
C VAL A 375 21.21 -9.72 18.71
N ASP A 376 20.15 -9.99 19.47
CA ASP A 376 20.09 -9.60 20.87
C ASP A 376 21.26 -10.20 21.67
N PRO A 377 22.09 -9.38 22.31
CA PRO A 377 23.19 -9.89 23.15
C PRO A 377 22.73 -10.83 24.27
N GLY A 378 21.48 -10.70 24.73
CA GLY A 378 20.90 -11.55 25.78
C GLY A 378 20.64 -13.00 25.32
N TRP A 379 20.57 -13.28 24.00
CA TRP A 379 20.35 -14.66 23.50
C TRP A 379 21.59 -15.50 23.51
N GLY A 380 22.74 -14.92 23.78
CA GLY A 380 24.02 -15.58 24.00
C GLY A 380 24.62 -16.23 22.76
N HIS A 381 25.93 -16.24 22.70
CA HIS A 381 26.72 -16.86 21.63
C HIS A 381 26.64 -18.41 21.59
N LYS A 382 25.73 -19.01 22.33
CA LYS A 382 25.63 -20.47 22.52
C LYS A 382 24.97 -21.21 21.35
N ARG A 383 24.39 -20.52 20.37
CA ARG A 383 23.74 -21.11 19.20
C ARG A 383 24.43 -20.69 17.92
N PRO A 384 24.60 -21.57 16.93
CA PRO A 384 25.20 -21.21 15.64
C PRO A 384 24.43 -20.11 14.90
N ASN A 385 23.12 -20.00 15.16
CA ASN A 385 22.20 -19.05 14.59
C ASN A 385 21.26 -18.51 15.69
N PRO A 386 21.73 -17.59 16.55
CA PRO A 386 20.96 -17.14 17.71
C PRO A 386 19.66 -16.42 17.37
N GLY A 387 19.60 -15.71 16.24
CA GLY A 387 18.37 -15.08 15.75
C GLY A 387 17.38 -16.04 15.07
N GLN A 388 17.76 -17.31 14.88
CA GLN A 388 16.94 -18.31 14.17
C GLN A 388 16.44 -17.82 12.80
N LEU A 389 17.33 -17.21 12.01
CA LEU A 389 17.07 -16.99 10.59
C LEU A 389 17.26 -18.31 9.85
N CYS A 390 16.20 -18.86 9.28
CA CYS A 390 16.25 -20.10 8.51
C CYS A 390 16.01 -19.84 7.02
N LEU A 391 16.91 -20.35 6.19
CA LEU A 391 16.85 -20.24 4.74
C LEU A 391 16.82 -21.66 4.15
N SER A 392 15.81 -21.98 3.36
CA SER A 392 15.68 -23.31 2.75
C SER A 392 15.05 -23.23 1.37
N LYS A 393 15.65 -23.84 0.36
CA LYS A 393 15.08 -23.95 -0.99
C LYS A 393 14.62 -22.59 -1.60
N ASN A 394 15.42 -21.56 -1.48
CA ASN A 394 15.12 -20.25 -2.08
C ASN A 394 15.80 -20.09 -3.45
N ALA A 395 15.61 -21.06 -4.34
CA ALA A 395 16.29 -21.15 -5.63
C ALA A 395 17.82 -20.98 -5.48
N ALA A 396 18.46 -20.27 -6.41
CA ALA A 396 19.90 -19.95 -6.37
C ALA A 396 20.15 -18.52 -5.82
N ALA A 397 19.31 -18.05 -4.90
CA ALA A 397 19.41 -16.70 -4.35
C ALA A 397 20.77 -16.46 -3.69
N SER A 398 21.41 -15.38 -4.07
CA SER A 398 22.63 -14.92 -3.42
C SER A 398 22.32 -14.34 -2.04
N PHE A 399 23.20 -14.60 -1.06
CA PHE A 399 23.02 -14.21 0.34
C PHE A 399 24.24 -13.50 0.90
N LEU A 400 24.02 -12.55 1.79
CA LEU A 400 25.06 -11.95 2.61
C LEU A 400 24.52 -11.56 3.99
N ASN A 401 25.10 -12.11 5.04
CA ASN A 401 25.13 -11.44 6.33
C ASN A 401 26.33 -10.48 6.34
N PHE A 402 26.06 -9.17 6.42
CA PHE A 402 27.10 -8.17 6.30
C PHE A 402 27.74 -7.75 7.65
N ASP A 403 27.36 -8.41 8.76
CA ASP A 403 27.96 -8.20 10.08
C ASP A 403 27.93 -6.71 10.52
N ALA A 404 26.75 -6.11 10.54
CA ALA A 404 26.61 -4.69 10.90
C ALA A 404 27.15 -4.38 12.29
N ALA A 405 26.86 -5.22 13.28
CA ALA A 405 27.35 -5.06 14.66
C ALA A 405 28.88 -5.15 14.77
N GLY A 406 29.52 -5.92 13.91
CA GLY A 406 30.98 -6.05 13.83
C GLY A 406 31.64 -5.03 12.90
N GLY A 407 30.91 -4.02 12.42
CA GLY A 407 31.44 -3.02 11.49
C GLY A 407 31.79 -3.58 10.11
N MET A 408 31.10 -4.61 9.67
CA MET A 408 31.32 -5.32 8.39
C MET A 408 32.69 -6.01 8.29
N HIS A 409 33.31 -6.36 9.42
CA HIS A 409 34.64 -7.00 9.40
C HIS A 409 34.56 -8.50 9.11
N HIS A 410 33.46 -9.16 9.40
CA HIS A 410 33.30 -10.62 9.27
C HIS A 410 32.05 -10.99 8.48
N PRO A 411 31.87 -10.51 7.22
CA PRO A 411 30.69 -10.81 6.43
C PRO A 411 30.63 -12.31 6.10
N VAL A 412 29.41 -12.89 6.11
CA VAL A 412 29.18 -14.32 5.85
C VAL A 412 28.30 -14.48 4.61
N ARG A 413 28.85 -15.18 3.61
CA ARG A 413 28.11 -15.52 2.37
C ARG A 413 27.63 -16.97 2.37
N ASP A 414 28.16 -17.82 3.25
CA ASP A 414 27.79 -19.24 3.31
C ASP A 414 26.42 -19.39 3.98
N VAL A 415 25.43 -19.78 3.19
CA VAL A 415 24.06 -20.04 3.64
C VAL A 415 23.94 -21.26 4.55
N LYS A 416 24.90 -22.19 4.54
CA LYS A 416 24.82 -23.44 5.33
C LYS A 416 24.57 -23.19 6.81
N ARG A 417 25.08 -22.09 7.34
CA ARG A 417 24.86 -21.68 8.74
C ARG A 417 23.38 -21.39 9.02
N TYR A 418 22.63 -21.02 7.98
CA TYR A 418 21.23 -20.63 8.02
C TYR A 418 20.28 -21.70 7.43
N GLU A 419 20.85 -22.82 6.96
CA GLU A 419 20.05 -23.98 6.49
C GLU A 419 19.37 -24.67 7.68
N CYS A 420 18.17 -24.27 7.98
CA CYS A 420 17.33 -24.84 9.04
C CYS A 420 15.86 -24.71 8.64
N SER A 421 14.98 -25.23 9.49
CA SER A 421 13.55 -25.07 9.36
C SER A 421 12.95 -24.66 10.70
N LEU A 422 11.91 -23.83 10.66
CA LEU A 422 11.06 -23.52 11.79
C LEU A 422 9.71 -24.23 11.62
N PRO A 423 8.96 -24.43 12.70
CA PRO A 423 7.58 -24.91 12.60
C PRO A 423 6.75 -23.96 11.73
N ALA A 424 5.93 -24.50 10.84
CA ALA A 424 5.01 -23.72 10.04
C ALA A 424 4.04 -22.94 10.94
N LEU A 425 3.82 -21.68 10.62
CA LEU A 425 2.85 -20.84 11.32
C LEU A 425 1.42 -21.27 10.93
N SER A 426 0.47 -21.13 11.86
CA SER A 426 -0.93 -21.45 11.57
C SER A 426 -1.57 -20.39 10.69
N ALA A 427 -2.50 -20.81 9.83
CA ALA A 427 -3.26 -19.90 8.98
C ALA A 427 -4.19 -19.01 9.81
N VAL A 428 -4.37 -17.79 9.35
CA VAL A 428 -5.31 -16.84 9.95
C VAL A 428 -6.75 -17.27 9.65
N ALA A 429 -7.56 -17.37 10.70
CA ALA A 429 -8.99 -17.55 10.58
C ALA A 429 -9.70 -16.25 10.96
N ILE A 430 -10.33 -15.59 9.98
CA ILE A 430 -11.23 -14.46 10.24
C ILE A 430 -12.68 -14.96 10.13
N PRO A 431 -13.57 -14.53 11.06
CA PRO A 431 -14.99 -14.78 10.89
C PRO A 431 -15.44 -14.25 9.53
N GLN A 432 -16.13 -15.07 8.75
CA GLN A 432 -16.75 -14.54 7.53
C GLN A 432 -17.75 -13.46 7.95
N ALA A 433 -17.64 -12.27 7.36
CA ALA A 433 -18.71 -11.29 7.47
C ALA A 433 -20.01 -11.99 7.07
N ALA A 434 -21.02 -11.92 7.92
CA ALA A 434 -22.31 -12.52 7.62
C ALA A 434 -22.74 -11.98 6.25
N ALA A 435 -22.85 -12.86 5.27
CA ALA A 435 -23.32 -12.49 3.95
C ALA A 435 -24.69 -11.86 4.18
N GLY A 436 -24.78 -10.54 3.96
CA GLY A 436 -26.04 -9.81 4.10
C GLY A 436 -27.10 -10.61 3.38
N GLY A 437 -28.13 -11.02 4.14
CA GLY A 437 -29.21 -11.87 3.65
C GLY A 437 -29.78 -11.31 2.34
N LYS A 438 -30.20 -12.23 1.49
CA LYS A 438 -30.76 -12.03 0.16
C LYS A 438 -31.90 -11.02 0.14
#